data_554db4d2915da77bf0ddea38429eef6b
#
_entry.id   554db4d2915da77bf0ddea38429eef6b
#
_cell.length_a   1.000
_cell.length_b   1.000
_cell.length_c   1.000
_cell.angle_alpha   90.00
_cell.angle_beta   90.00
_cell.angle_gamma   90.00
#
_symmetry.space_group_name_H-M   'P 1'
#
loop_
_entity.id
_entity.type
_entity.pdbx_description
1 polymer ?
#
loop_
_entity_poly.entity_id
_entity_poly.type
_entity_poly.pdbx_seq_one_letter_code
_entity_poly.pdbx_strand_id
1 'polypeptide(L)'
;METITSRDNAKIKYACAVRDTEKQRAADGVFFAEGPKLCLELAKSCTPRVVYATAAALVKTPELARFDPAEIAPHVAEKLSGTKSNQGVFALFETPVPPADILNTARRILALEGVQDPGNVGTLLRSAAAFGFDAVVL
;
A
#
# COMPACT_ATOMS: atom_id res chain seq x y z
N MET A 1 -4.58 20.09 -8.11
CA MET A 1 -5.20 18.81 -7.72
C MET A 1 -6.03 18.26 -8.89
N GLU A 2 -5.73 17.06 -9.35
CA GLU A 2 -6.46 16.40 -10.45
C GLU A 2 -7.73 15.75 -9.89
N THR A 3 -8.86 15.87 -10.63
CA THR A 3 -10.12 15.21 -10.25
C THR A 3 -10.45 14.09 -11.23
N ILE A 4 -10.63 12.87 -10.76
CA ILE A 4 -10.94 11.68 -11.56
C ILE A 4 -12.36 11.22 -11.27
N THR A 5 -13.23 11.32 -12.27
CA THR A 5 -14.66 10.94 -12.18
C THR A 5 -15.00 9.67 -12.94
N SER A 6 -14.11 9.16 -13.79
CA SER A 6 -14.38 7.97 -14.60
C SER A 6 -13.76 6.71 -13.98
N ARG A 7 -14.55 5.65 -13.85
CA ARG A 7 -14.08 4.31 -13.51
C ARG A 7 -13.14 3.72 -14.56
N ASP A 8 -13.22 4.23 -15.81
CA ASP A 8 -12.40 3.74 -16.93
C ASP A 8 -11.13 4.54 -17.17
N ASN A 9 -10.85 5.51 -16.29
CA ASN A 9 -9.59 6.24 -16.31
C ASN A 9 -8.40 5.27 -16.24
N ALA A 10 -7.39 5.49 -17.08
CA ALA A 10 -6.21 4.61 -17.18
C ALA A 10 -5.46 4.46 -15.85
N LYS A 11 -5.36 5.54 -15.06
CA LYS A 11 -4.71 5.52 -13.73
C LYS A 11 -5.46 4.64 -12.74
N ILE A 12 -6.80 4.64 -12.81
CA ILE A 12 -7.66 3.80 -11.94
C ILE A 12 -7.56 2.33 -12.36
N LYS A 13 -7.60 2.05 -13.67
CA LYS A 13 -7.38 0.68 -14.18
C LYS A 13 -6.02 0.14 -13.75
N TYR A 14 -4.99 0.95 -13.83
CA TYR A 14 -3.65 0.61 -13.38
C TYR A 14 -3.60 0.31 -11.88
N ALA A 15 -4.19 1.18 -11.04
CA ALA A 15 -4.24 0.96 -9.60
C ALA A 15 -4.97 -0.35 -9.23
N CYS A 16 -6.07 -0.67 -9.94
CA CYS A 16 -6.75 -1.96 -9.77
C CYS A 16 -5.86 -3.13 -10.20
N ALA A 17 -5.10 -3.02 -11.30
CA ALA A 17 -4.19 -4.06 -11.75
C ALA A 17 -3.06 -4.32 -10.73
N VAL A 18 -2.51 -3.28 -10.12
CA VAL A 18 -1.53 -3.38 -9.02
C VAL A 18 -2.16 -4.07 -7.80
N ARG A 19 -3.40 -3.71 -7.44
CA ARG A 19 -4.13 -4.35 -6.33
C ARG A 19 -4.31 -5.85 -6.58
N ASP A 20 -4.74 -6.23 -7.77
CA ASP A 20 -5.25 -7.57 -8.07
C ASP A 20 -4.18 -8.55 -8.57
N THR A 21 -3.04 -8.06 -9.09
CA THR A 21 -2.06 -8.90 -9.80
C THR A 21 -0.64 -8.78 -9.22
N GLU A 22 -0.09 -9.88 -8.76
CA GLU A 22 1.30 -9.97 -8.33
C GLU A 22 2.28 -9.61 -9.45
N LYS A 23 2.00 -10.09 -10.67
CA LYS A 23 2.80 -9.79 -11.86
C LYS A 23 2.98 -8.28 -12.08
N GLN A 24 1.90 -7.50 -11.94
CA GLN A 24 1.96 -6.06 -12.11
C GLN A 24 2.79 -5.40 -10.99
N ARG A 25 2.59 -5.84 -9.73
CA ARG A 25 3.36 -5.35 -8.59
C ARG A 25 4.86 -5.60 -8.77
N ALA A 26 5.22 -6.82 -9.15
CA ALA A 26 6.61 -7.22 -9.35
C ALA A 26 7.26 -6.48 -10.53
N ALA A 27 6.53 -6.33 -11.65
CA ALA A 27 7.05 -5.65 -12.83
C ALA A 27 7.37 -4.16 -12.58
N ASP A 28 6.51 -3.48 -11.81
CA ASP A 28 6.62 -2.03 -11.61
C ASP A 28 7.26 -1.66 -10.25
N GLY A 29 7.52 -2.63 -9.40
CA GLY A 29 8.07 -2.39 -8.07
C GLY A 29 7.16 -1.52 -7.20
N VAL A 30 5.84 -1.77 -7.24
CA VAL A 30 4.84 -1.00 -6.49
C VAL A 30 3.86 -1.91 -5.79
N PHE A 31 3.23 -1.40 -4.73
CA PHE A 31 2.12 -2.09 -4.05
C PHE A 31 0.98 -1.12 -3.73
N PHE A 32 -0.20 -1.68 -3.53
CA PHE A 32 -1.43 -0.95 -3.25
C PHE A 32 -1.74 -0.95 -1.76
N ALA A 33 -2.18 0.19 -1.25
CA ALA A 33 -2.66 0.35 0.11
C ALA A 33 -4.01 1.07 0.14
N GLU A 34 -4.88 0.66 1.07
CA GLU A 34 -6.21 1.23 1.28
C GLU A 34 -6.38 1.70 2.74
N GLY A 35 -6.96 2.86 2.90
CA GLY A 35 -7.29 3.46 4.17
C GLY A 35 -6.33 4.56 4.63
N PRO A 36 -6.85 5.64 5.26
CA PRO A 36 -6.07 6.82 5.62
C PRO A 36 -4.95 6.49 6.62
N LYS A 37 -5.26 5.72 7.66
CA LYS A 37 -4.29 5.36 8.70
C LYS A 37 -3.12 4.56 8.13
N LEU A 38 -3.39 3.55 7.30
CA LEU A 38 -2.36 2.73 6.69
C LEU A 38 -1.51 3.55 5.72
N CYS A 39 -2.14 4.36 4.85
CA CYS A 39 -1.41 5.19 3.88
C CYS A 39 -0.50 6.21 4.57
N LEU A 40 -0.96 6.86 5.66
CA LEU A 40 -0.15 7.79 6.42
C LEU A 40 1.01 7.10 7.15
N GLU A 41 0.81 5.89 7.66
CA GLU A 41 1.85 5.12 8.32
C GLU A 41 2.91 4.65 7.33
N LEU A 42 2.51 4.09 6.20
CA LEU A 42 3.42 3.66 5.14
C LEU A 42 4.25 4.82 4.59
N ALA A 43 3.67 6.00 4.47
CA ALA A 43 4.37 7.19 3.98
C ALA A 43 5.51 7.70 4.89
N LYS A 44 5.68 7.14 6.08
CA LYS A 44 6.83 7.42 6.95
C LYS A 44 8.10 6.68 6.51
N SER A 45 7.95 5.55 5.84
CA SER A 45 9.05 4.65 5.46
C SER A 45 9.06 4.24 4.00
N CYS A 46 7.96 4.44 3.28
CA CYS A 46 7.82 4.12 1.86
C CYS A 46 7.49 5.37 1.06
N THR A 47 7.97 5.44 -0.17
CA THR A 47 7.69 6.55 -1.08
C THR A 47 6.32 6.38 -1.72
N PRO A 48 5.35 7.29 -1.50
CA PRO A 48 4.10 7.27 -2.24
C PRO A 48 4.33 7.71 -3.68
N ARG A 49 3.89 6.90 -4.64
CA ARG A 49 3.94 7.22 -6.07
C ARG A 49 2.71 8.02 -6.50
N VAL A 50 1.56 7.70 -5.92
CA VAL A 50 0.29 8.42 -6.11
C VAL A 50 -0.63 8.14 -4.94
N VAL A 51 -1.38 9.16 -4.55
CA VAL A 51 -2.45 9.06 -3.55
C VAL A 51 -3.77 9.46 -4.21
N TYR A 52 -4.80 8.67 -4.00
CA TYR A 52 -6.18 8.95 -4.42
C TYR A 52 -7.03 9.15 -3.18
N ALA A 53 -7.84 10.20 -3.17
CA ALA A 53 -8.74 10.44 -2.05
C ALA A 53 -10.06 11.05 -2.51
N THR A 54 -11.16 10.67 -1.85
CA THR A 54 -12.44 11.37 -2.05
C THR A 54 -12.42 12.72 -1.33
N ALA A 55 -13.23 13.68 -1.81
CA ALA A 55 -13.38 14.98 -1.14
C ALA A 55 -13.72 14.83 0.35
N ALA A 56 -14.61 13.89 0.70
CA ALA A 56 -14.97 13.61 2.09
C ALA A 56 -13.79 13.08 2.92
N ALA A 57 -12.92 12.25 2.32
CA ALA A 57 -11.73 11.75 2.98
C ALA A 57 -10.67 12.85 3.20
N LEU A 58 -10.51 13.76 2.24
CA LEU A 58 -9.60 14.91 2.35
C LEU A 58 -10.02 15.87 3.48
N VAL A 59 -11.33 16.07 3.66
CA VAL A 59 -11.84 16.88 4.79
C VAL A 59 -11.56 16.21 6.13
N LYS A 60 -11.73 14.87 6.21
CA LYS A 60 -11.51 14.11 7.45
C LYS A 60 -10.03 13.91 7.81
N THR A 61 -9.17 13.93 6.80
CA THR A 61 -7.73 13.64 6.95
C THR A 61 -6.92 14.68 6.18
N PRO A 62 -6.84 15.93 6.69
CA PRO A 62 -6.17 17.02 5.98
C PRO A 62 -4.66 16.79 5.77
N GLU A 63 -4.04 15.90 6.54
CA GLU A 63 -2.62 15.52 6.40
C GLU A 63 -2.32 14.89 5.02
N LEU A 64 -3.33 14.37 4.33
CA LEU A 64 -3.17 13.82 2.98
C LEU A 64 -2.79 14.90 1.95
N ALA A 65 -3.12 16.17 2.21
CA ALA A 65 -2.83 17.27 1.29
C ALA A 65 -1.33 17.39 0.94
N ARG A 66 -0.45 16.98 1.84
CA ARG A 66 1.02 17.01 1.63
C ARG A 66 1.49 16.11 0.49
N PHE A 67 0.68 15.16 0.05
CA PHE A 67 0.99 14.22 -1.03
C PHE A 67 0.42 14.63 -2.39
N ASP A 68 -0.19 15.83 -2.49
CA ASP A 68 -0.89 16.31 -3.69
C ASP A 68 -1.83 15.24 -4.29
N PRO A 69 -2.82 14.76 -3.51
CA PRO A 69 -3.64 13.63 -3.90
C PRO A 69 -4.52 13.95 -5.12
N ALA A 70 -4.70 12.99 -6.01
CA ALA A 70 -5.74 13.06 -7.02
C ALA A 70 -7.11 12.86 -6.36
N GLU A 71 -8.01 13.82 -6.49
CA GLU A 71 -9.37 13.67 -6.00
C GLU A 71 -10.15 12.68 -6.86
N ILE A 72 -10.87 11.76 -6.23
CA ILE A 72 -11.68 10.76 -6.90
C ILE A 72 -13.14 10.84 -6.49
N ALA A 73 -14.04 10.58 -7.45
CA ALA A 73 -15.46 10.48 -7.16
C ALA A 73 -15.78 9.24 -6.29
N PRO A 74 -16.86 9.24 -5.48
CA PRO A 74 -17.23 8.11 -4.62
C PRO A 74 -17.35 6.78 -5.35
N HIS A 75 -17.95 6.76 -6.54
CA HIS A 75 -18.08 5.54 -7.32
C HIS A 75 -16.74 5.01 -7.89
N VAL A 76 -15.72 5.86 -8.03
CA VAL A 76 -14.34 5.46 -8.38
C VAL A 76 -13.68 4.84 -7.17
N ALA A 77 -13.90 5.39 -5.98
CA ALA A 77 -13.43 4.79 -4.71
C ALA A 77 -14.01 3.39 -4.49
N GLU A 78 -15.31 3.17 -4.80
CA GLU A 78 -15.91 1.83 -4.77
C GLU A 78 -15.20 0.84 -5.68
N LYS A 79 -14.78 1.26 -6.88
CA LYS A 79 -14.02 0.41 -7.80
C LYS A 79 -12.63 0.09 -7.26
N LEU A 80 -11.93 1.06 -6.68
CA LEU A 80 -10.62 0.86 -6.09
C LEU A 80 -10.65 -0.04 -4.86
N SER A 81 -11.66 0.06 -4.02
CA SER A 81 -11.82 -0.79 -2.84
C SER A 81 -12.40 -2.17 -3.18
N GLY A 82 -13.24 -2.27 -4.20
CA GLY A 82 -14.08 -3.44 -4.46
C GLY A 82 -15.30 -3.54 -3.54
N THR A 83 -15.51 -2.56 -2.64
CA THR A 83 -16.66 -2.48 -1.73
C THR A 83 -17.29 -1.09 -1.72
N LYS A 84 -18.58 -1.00 -1.36
CA LYS A 84 -19.27 0.28 -1.17
C LYS A 84 -18.86 0.98 0.13
N SER A 85 -18.48 0.19 1.13
CA SER A 85 -18.11 0.66 2.47
C SER A 85 -16.59 0.80 2.58
N ASN A 86 -16.03 1.86 1.99
CA ASN A 86 -14.60 2.16 2.03
C ASN A 86 -14.34 3.52 2.71
N GLN A 87 -13.09 3.76 3.06
CA GLN A 87 -12.68 5.02 3.71
C GLN A 87 -12.27 6.12 2.73
N GLY A 88 -12.35 5.85 1.42
CA GLY A 88 -12.09 6.81 0.36
C GLY A 88 -10.65 7.27 0.21
N VAL A 89 -9.68 6.52 0.72
CA VAL A 89 -8.24 6.80 0.59
C VAL A 89 -7.52 5.56 0.06
N PHE A 90 -6.73 5.75 -0.99
CA PHE A 90 -5.94 4.70 -1.63
C PHE A 90 -4.59 5.27 -2.06
N ALA A 91 -3.56 4.44 -2.06
CA ALA A 91 -2.25 4.86 -2.54
C ALA A 91 -1.51 3.71 -3.21
N LEU A 92 -0.63 4.07 -4.13
CA LEU A 92 0.42 3.20 -4.64
C LEU A 92 1.74 3.66 -4.05
N PHE A 93 2.47 2.73 -3.47
CA PHE A 93 3.79 2.96 -2.90
C PHE A 93 4.85 2.20 -3.67
N GLU A 94 6.05 2.72 -3.71
CA GLU A 94 7.21 1.98 -4.16
C GLU A 94 7.51 0.84 -3.19
N THR A 95 7.77 -0.36 -3.72
CA THR A 95 8.16 -1.50 -2.91
C THR A 95 9.57 -1.27 -2.38
N PRO A 96 9.78 -1.28 -1.06
CA PRO A 96 11.11 -1.15 -0.50
C PRO A 96 12.01 -2.28 -0.97
N VAL A 97 13.23 -1.94 -1.38
CA VAL A 97 14.26 -2.91 -1.72
C VAL A 97 15.19 -3.04 -0.51
N PRO A 98 15.29 -4.24 0.09
CA PRO A 98 16.21 -4.45 1.20
C PRO A 98 17.66 -4.28 0.73
N PRO A 99 18.60 -3.88 1.64
CA PRO A 99 20.02 -3.87 1.34
C PRO A 99 20.49 -5.24 0.85
N ALA A 100 21.34 -5.27 -0.18
CA ALA A 100 21.80 -6.52 -0.79
C ALA A 100 22.57 -7.43 0.21
N ASP A 101 23.16 -6.84 1.24
CA ASP A 101 23.93 -7.51 2.28
C ASP A 101 23.16 -7.76 3.58
N ILE A 102 21.84 -7.55 3.58
CA ILE A 102 21.00 -7.63 4.80
C ILE A 102 21.20 -8.97 5.54
N LEU A 103 21.32 -10.08 4.83
CA LEU A 103 21.50 -11.40 5.43
C LEU A 103 22.87 -11.58 6.08
N ASN A 104 23.88 -10.83 5.64
CA ASN A 104 25.22 -10.87 6.20
C ASN A 104 25.37 -9.95 7.43
N THR A 105 24.56 -8.89 7.50
CA THR A 105 24.62 -7.88 8.55
C THR A 105 23.58 -8.08 9.64
N ALA A 106 22.50 -8.78 9.33
CA ALA A 106 21.42 -9.07 10.27
C ALA A 106 21.89 -9.97 11.43
N ARG A 107 21.54 -9.61 12.66
CA ARG A 107 21.82 -10.41 13.87
C ARG A 107 20.73 -11.43 14.15
N ARG A 108 19.47 -11.08 13.85
CA ARG A 108 18.30 -11.94 14.05
C ARG A 108 17.49 -12.00 12.78
N ILE A 109 17.37 -13.19 12.24
CA ILE A 109 16.63 -13.46 11.01
C ILE A 109 15.53 -14.46 11.32
N LEU A 110 14.30 -14.16 10.88
CA LEU A 110 13.19 -15.10 10.89
C LEU A 110 13.04 -15.69 9.48
N ALA A 111 13.17 -16.99 9.35
CA ALA A 111 12.88 -17.70 8.11
C ALA A 111 11.50 -18.36 8.20
N LEU A 112 10.65 -18.12 7.21
CA LEU A 112 9.31 -18.72 7.08
C LEU A 112 9.31 -19.67 5.90
N GLU A 113 9.06 -20.94 6.17
CA GLU A 113 8.95 -21.96 5.12
C GLU A 113 7.54 -22.54 5.10
N GLY A 114 6.89 -22.51 3.93
CA GLY A 114 5.60 -23.15 3.72
C GLY A 114 4.42 -22.51 4.47
N VAL A 115 4.54 -21.28 4.95
CA VAL A 115 3.42 -20.57 5.60
C VAL A 115 2.48 -20.03 4.52
N GLN A 116 1.35 -20.70 4.33
CA GLN A 116 0.42 -20.40 3.24
C GLN A 116 -0.64 -19.36 3.59
N ASP A 117 -1.04 -19.26 4.86
CA ASP A 117 -2.06 -18.30 5.29
C ASP A 117 -1.49 -16.89 5.42
N PRO A 118 -1.98 -15.90 4.61
CA PRO A 118 -1.51 -14.51 4.68
C PRO A 118 -1.71 -13.86 6.04
N GLY A 119 -2.75 -14.26 6.79
CA GLY A 119 -2.99 -13.77 8.14
C GLY A 119 -1.90 -14.19 9.12
N ASN A 120 -1.45 -15.44 9.04
CA ASN A 120 -0.34 -15.96 9.83
C ASN A 120 0.99 -15.29 9.44
N VAL A 121 1.25 -15.12 8.15
CA VAL A 121 2.44 -14.38 7.68
C VAL A 121 2.44 -12.96 8.25
N GLY A 122 1.35 -12.23 8.14
CA GLY A 122 1.23 -10.87 8.68
C GLY A 122 1.43 -10.82 10.20
N THR A 123 0.92 -11.80 10.95
CA THR A 123 1.11 -11.91 12.40
C THR A 123 2.57 -12.16 12.74
N LEU A 124 3.24 -13.07 12.04
CA LEU A 124 4.66 -13.38 12.22
C LEU A 124 5.55 -12.17 11.90
N LEU A 125 5.27 -11.44 10.82
CA LEU A 125 6.00 -10.22 10.46
C LEU A 125 5.87 -9.14 11.54
N ARG A 126 4.66 -8.92 12.07
CA ARG A 126 4.44 -7.97 13.17
C ARG A 126 5.16 -8.38 14.44
N SER A 127 5.15 -9.66 14.77
CA SER A 127 5.86 -10.19 15.94
C SER A 127 7.38 -10.04 15.76
N ALA A 128 7.92 -10.38 14.59
CA ALA A 128 9.33 -10.21 14.28
C ALA A 128 9.78 -8.75 14.43
N ALA A 129 9.00 -7.80 13.90
CA ALA A 129 9.28 -6.37 14.07
C ALA A 129 9.23 -5.94 15.54
N ALA A 130 8.23 -6.38 16.31
CA ALA A 130 8.10 -6.05 17.74
C ALA A 130 9.25 -6.60 18.58
N PHE A 131 9.77 -7.79 18.25
CA PHE A 131 10.93 -8.41 18.91
C PHE A 131 12.29 -7.97 18.36
N GLY A 132 12.31 -7.01 17.43
CA GLY A 132 13.53 -6.43 16.88
C GLY A 132 14.32 -7.40 16.01
N PHE A 133 13.65 -8.23 15.22
CA PHE A 133 14.31 -8.99 14.15
C PHE A 133 14.74 -8.03 13.04
N ASP A 134 15.92 -8.28 12.48
CA ASP A 134 16.52 -7.40 11.48
C ASP A 134 16.07 -7.76 10.05
N ALA A 135 15.72 -9.02 9.82
CA ALA A 135 15.26 -9.52 8.53
C ALA A 135 14.27 -10.67 8.67
N VAL A 136 13.42 -10.81 7.65
CA VAL A 136 12.55 -11.96 7.47
C VAL A 136 12.77 -12.50 6.05
N VAL A 137 12.92 -13.81 5.94
CA VAL A 137 13.04 -14.55 4.66
C VAL A 137 11.77 -15.37 4.47
N LEU A 138 11.17 -15.25 3.29
CA LEU A 138 9.96 -15.95 2.89
C LEU A 138 10.24 -17.01 1.84
#